data_a22dd446120950caac2999adfeb253d9
#
_entry.id   a22dd446120950caac2999adfeb253d9
#
_cell.length_a   1.000
_cell.length_b   1.000
_cell.length_c   1.000
_cell.angle_alpha   90.00
_cell.angle_beta   90.00
_cell.angle_gamma   90.00
#
_symmetry.space_group_name_H-M   'P 1'
#
loop_
_entity.id
_entity.type
_entity.pdbx_description
1 polymer ?
#
loop_
_entity_poly.entity_id
_entity_poly.type
_entity_poly.pdbx_seq_one_letter_code
_entity_poly.pdbx_strand_id
1 'polypeptide(L)'
;PRSTRKESSAASDVYKRQVSADGRPTDVLPMQAVTMGEKASIVAQELFKGDRYSDYLYFHGLAVQMAEALAEWVHARIRQELGFADPAGMPLRDVLAQRYRGSRYSFGYPACPNVADSRQQLLWLDADRIGLTMDASDQLTPEQSTTALVALHSKARYFSA
;
A
#
# COMPACT_ATOMS: atom_id res chain seq x y z
N PRO A 1 18.12 17.02 -16.68
CA PRO A 1 16.76 16.58 -16.91
C PRO A 1 16.70 15.20 -17.61
N ARG A 2 17.30 14.16 -17.03
CA ARG A 2 17.30 12.79 -17.60
C ARG A 2 17.08 11.70 -16.55
N SER A 3 16.76 12.04 -15.32
CA SER A 3 16.71 11.08 -14.20
C SER A 3 15.33 10.45 -14.00
N THR A 4 14.24 11.16 -14.22
CA THR A 4 12.88 10.72 -13.87
C THR A 4 12.32 9.57 -14.72
N ARG A 5 12.84 9.35 -15.93
CA ARG A 5 12.38 8.25 -16.79
C ARG A 5 12.99 6.89 -16.43
N LYS A 6 14.14 6.86 -15.76
CA LYS A 6 14.80 5.61 -15.35
C LYS A 6 14.18 4.98 -14.11
N GLU A 7 13.67 5.78 -13.20
CA GLU A 7 13.08 5.29 -11.94
C GLU A 7 11.72 4.63 -12.18
N SER A 8 10.88 5.19 -13.04
CA SER A 8 9.63 4.57 -13.45
C SER A 8 9.83 3.25 -14.21
N SER A 9 10.88 3.16 -15.03
CA SER A 9 11.20 1.93 -15.74
C SER A 9 11.80 0.87 -14.81
N ALA A 10 12.54 1.25 -13.77
CA ALA A 10 13.12 0.31 -12.80
C ALA A 10 12.05 -0.39 -11.95
N ALA A 11 11.01 0.33 -11.53
CA ALA A 11 9.87 -0.28 -10.83
C ALA A 11 9.12 -1.26 -11.74
N SER A 12 8.88 -0.88 -13.00
CA SER A 12 8.28 -1.74 -14.01
C SER A 12 9.17 -2.95 -14.38
N ASP A 13 10.48 -2.81 -14.34
CA ASP A 13 11.44 -3.90 -14.62
C ASP A 13 11.55 -4.91 -13.50
N VAL A 14 11.32 -4.54 -12.24
CA VAL A 14 11.24 -5.48 -11.12
C VAL A 14 10.05 -6.42 -11.30
N TYR A 15 8.92 -5.93 -11.78
CA TYR A 15 7.74 -6.76 -12.05
C TYR A 15 7.92 -7.70 -13.24
N LYS A 16 8.82 -7.37 -14.18
CA LYS A 16 9.06 -8.16 -15.40
C LYS A 16 10.11 -9.26 -15.23
N ARG A 17 10.84 -9.30 -14.12
CA ARG A 17 12.01 -10.15 -13.95
C ARG A 17 11.80 -11.43 -13.13
N GLN A 18 10.59 -11.77 -12.76
CA GLN A 18 10.31 -13.08 -12.21
C GLN A 18 10.17 -14.10 -13.35
N VAL A 19 11.30 -14.65 -13.73
CA VAL A 19 11.37 -15.72 -14.73
C VAL A 19 11.78 -17.01 -14.04
N SER A 20 11.15 -18.12 -14.43
CA SER A 20 11.60 -19.44 -14.04
C SER A 20 13.02 -19.74 -14.59
N ALA A 21 13.67 -20.80 -14.12
CA ALA A 21 15.00 -21.20 -14.59
C ALA A 21 15.07 -21.45 -16.09
N ASP A 22 13.94 -21.68 -16.76
CA ASP A 22 13.80 -21.86 -18.21
C ASP A 22 13.47 -20.53 -18.95
N GLY A 23 13.54 -19.39 -18.26
CA GLY A 23 13.32 -18.06 -18.84
C GLY A 23 11.88 -17.65 -19.04
N ARG A 24 10.90 -18.44 -18.56
CA ARG A 24 9.47 -18.08 -18.65
C ARG A 24 9.06 -17.18 -17.51
N PRO A 25 8.20 -16.14 -17.76
CA PRO A 25 7.57 -15.41 -16.69
C PRO A 25 6.74 -16.38 -15.82
N THR A 26 7.01 -16.41 -14.51
CA THR A 26 6.26 -17.25 -13.57
C THR A 26 5.04 -16.50 -13.08
N ASP A 27 5.20 -15.71 -12.06
CA ASP A 27 4.13 -14.90 -11.50
C ASP A 27 4.71 -13.57 -10.99
N VAL A 28 3.87 -12.59 -10.75
CA VAL A 28 4.25 -11.30 -10.21
C VAL A 28 3.49 -11.10 -8.90
N LEU A 29 4.23 -10.83 -7.84
CA LEU A 29 3.65 -10.41 -6.57
C LEU A 29 3.91 -8.91 -6.37
N PRO A 30 3.00 -8.04 -6.81
CA PRO A 30 3.12 -6.62 -6.57
C PRO A 30 3.03 -6.31 -5.08
N MET A 31 3.70 -5.23 -4.70
CA MET A 31 3.70 -4.73 -3.32
C MET A 31 3.46 -3.23 -3.35
N GLN A 32 2.86 -2.73 -2.29
CA GLN A 32 2.66 -1.29 -2.11
C GLN A 32 2.95 -0.84 -0.69
N ALA A 33 3.36 0.41 -0.57
CA ALA A 33 3.47 1.14 0.68
C ALA A 33 2.96 2.56 0.44
N VAL A 34 2.12 3.04 1.33
CA VAL A 34 1.55 4.39 1.28
C VAL A 34 1.61 5.03 2.66
N THR A 35 1.77 6.35 2.68
CA THR A 35 1.82 7.14 3.92
C THR A 35 1.19 8.50 3.72
N MET A 36 0.59 9.04 4.77
CA MET A 36 0.16 10.44 4.82
C MET A 36 1.32 11.39 5.16
N GLY A 37 2.49 10.81 5.47
CA GLY A 37 3.72 11.52 5.75
C GLY A 37 3.83 12.07 7.17
N GLU A 38 5.04 12.46 7.53
CA GLU A 38 5.39 12.93 8.87
C GLU A 38 4.55 14.14 9.33
N LYS A 39 4.21 15.05 8.40
CA LYS A 39 3.39 16.23 8.73
C LYS A 39 2.04 15.89 9.32
N ALA A 40 1.39 14.82 8.85
CA ALA A 40 0.12 14.36 9.43
C ALA A 40 0.30 13.90 10.88
N SER A 41 1.36 13.15 11.16
CA SER A 41 1.68 12.71 12.53
C SER A 41 2.01 13.89 13.45
N ILE A 42 2.75 14.90 12.98
CA ILE A 42 3.06 16.11 13.75
C ILE A 42 1.78 16.84 14.13
N VAL A 43 0.90 17.11 13.16
CA VAL A 43 -0.39 17.81 13.43
C VAL A 43 -1.25 17.01 14.40
N ALA A 44 -1.34 15.69 14.24
CA ALA A 44 -2.07 14.83 15.16
C ALA A 44 -1.52 14.94 16.60
N GLN A 45 -0.20 14.92 16.75
CA GLN A 45 0.44 15.06 18.07
C GLN A 45 0.24 16.44 18.69
N GLU A 46 0.29 17.51 17.88
CA GLU A 46 0.02 18.89 18.36
C GLU A 46 -1.41 19.02 18.88
N LEU A 47 -2.38 18.48 18.16
CA LEU A 47 -3.78 18.46 18.60
C LEU A 47 -3.96 17.69 19.91
N PHE A 48 -3.32 16.54 20.02
CA PHE A 48 -3.37 15.70 21.23
C PHE A 48 -2.75 16.41 22.45
N LYS A 49 -1.55 17.01 22.29
CA LYS A 49 -0.85 17.73 23.34
C LYS A 49 -1.52 19.06 23.74
N GLY A 50 -2.30 19.65 22.85
CA GLY A 50 -3.01 20.91 23.06
C GLY A 50 -4.39 20.76 23.70
N ASP A 51 -4.69 19.63 24.33
CA ASP A 51 -5.99 19.29 24.92
C ASP A 51 -7.17 19.38 23.95
N ARG A 52 -6.88 19.27 22.65
CA ARG A 52 -7.88 19.27 21.56
C ARG A 52 -8.21 17.84 21.13
N TYR A 53 -8.59 17.01 22.08
CA TYR A 53 -8.75 15.58 21.86
C TYR A 53 -9.79 15.23 20.79
N SER A 54 -10.91 15.96 20.72
CA SER A 54 -11.92 15.74 19.67
C SER A 54 -11.36 16.03 18.27
N ASP A 55 -10.61 17.12 18.12
CA ASP A 55 -9.99 17.50 16.86
C ASP A 55 -8.92 16.49 16.46
N TYR A 56 -8.14 16.01 17.44
CA TYR A 56 -7.20 14.91 17.23
C TYR A 56 -7.88 13.66 16.67
N LEU A 57 -8.99 13.21 17.28
CA LEU A 57 -9.72 12.02 16.82
C LEU A 57 -10.24 12.18 15.39
N TYR A 58 -10.82 13.33 15.07
CA TYR A 58 -11.31 13.60 13.71
C TYR A 58 -10.19 13.67 12.71
N PHE A 59 -9.11 14.37 13.03
CA PHE A 59 -7.96 14.50 12.14
C PHE A 59 -7.26 13.14 11.93
N HIS A 60 -7.01 12.40 13.01
CA HIS A 60 -6.40 11.08 12.95
C HIS A 60 -7.27 10.11 12.11
N GLY A 61 -8.57 10.05 12.40
CA GLY A 61 -9.51 9.23 11.64
C GLY A 61 -9.55 9.58 10.15
N LEU A 62 -9.56 10.88 9.82
CA LEU A 62 -9.50 11.34 8.42
C LEU A 62 -8.19 10.89 7.76
N ALA A 63 -7.04 11.07 8.42
CA ALA A 63 -5.74 10.72 7.88
C ALA A 63 -5.63 9.19 7.63
N VAL A 64 -6.15 8.36 8.52
CA VAL A 64 -6.23 6.91 8.33
C VAL A 64 -7.09 6.57 7.10
N GLN A 65 -8.28 7.15 6.98
CA GLN A 65 -9.16 6.91 5.82
C GLN A 65 -8.53 7.38 4.50
N MET A 66 -7.77 8.48 4.52
CA MET A 66 -7.03 8.95 3.35
C MET A 66 -5.88 8.01 2.97
N ALA A 67 -5.17 7.43 3.93
CA ALA A 67 -4.15 6.42 3.67
C ALA A 67 -4.77 5.18 3.01
N GLU A 68 -5.94 4.72 3.48
CA GLU A 68 -6.67 3.61 2.86
C GLU A 68 -7.17 3.95 1.45
N ALA A 69 -7.68 5.16 1.23
CA ALA A 69 -8.09 5.62 -0.10
C ALA A 69 -6.90 5.70 -1.07
N LEU A 70 -5.74 6.15 -0.59
CA LEU A 70 -4.51 6.17 -1.37
C LEU A 70 -4.04 4.75 -1.70
N ALA A 71 -4.13 3.82 -0.74
CA ALA A 71 -3.81 2.41 -0.97
C ALA A 71 -4.73 1.79 -2.03
N GLU A 72 -6.02 2.14 -2.03
CA GLU A 72 -6.97 1.70 -3.08
C GLU A 72 -6.60 2.26 -4.44
N TRP A 73 -6.24 3.54 -4.52
CA TRP A 73 -5.81 4.18 -5.75
C TRP A 73 -4.52 3.54 -6.31
N VAL A 74 -3.52 3.28 -5.45
CA VAL A 74 -2.28 2.59 -5.86
C VAL A 74 -2.59 1.18 -6.35
N HIS A 75 -3.48 0.45 -5.67
CA HIS A 75 -3.90 -0.87 -6.11
C HIS A 75 -4.58 -0.84 -7.50
N ALA A 76 -5.44 0.16 -7.76
CA ALA A 76 -6.03 0.35 -9.09
C ALA A 76 -4.95 0.61 -10.17
N ARG A 77 -3.93 1.40 -9.84
CA ARG A 77 -2.77 1.63 -10.72
C ARG A 77 -2.00 0.34 -10.99
N ILE A 78 -1.73 -0.47 -9.97
CA ILE A 78 -1.07 -1.77 -10.11
C ILE A 78 -1.86 -2.67 -11.07
N ARG A 79 -3.20 -2.76 -10.90
CA ARG A 79 -4.06 -3.52 -11.82
C ARG A 79 -3.96 -3.01 -13.25
N GLN A 80 -4.00 -1.69 -13.43
CA GLN A 80 -3.89 -1.06 -14.74
C GLN A 80 -2.55 -1.36 -15.43
N GLU A 81 -1.43 -1.21 -14.71
CA GLU A 81 -0.09 -1.42 -15.24
C GLU A 81 0.19 -2.88 -15.61
N LEU A 82 -0.46 -3.81 -14.91
CA LEU A 82 -0.34 -5.25 -15.17
C LEU A 82 -1.39 -5.81 -16.14
N GLY A 83 -2.19 -4.94 -16.77
CA GLY A 83 -3.17 -5.35 -17.78
C GLY A 83 -4.50 -5.85 -17.22
N PHE A 84 -4.79 -5.57 -15.95
CA PHE A 84 -6.04 -5.92 -15.26
C PHE A 84 -6.85 -4.69 -14.86
N ALA A 85 -6.83 -3.64 -15.70
CA ALA A 85 -7.54 -2.40 -15.43
C ALA A 85 -9.02 -2.65 -15.10
N ASP A 86 -9.53 -1.86 -14.15
CA ASP A 86 -10.95 -1.86 -13.84
C ASP A 86 -11.76 -1.31 -15.01
N PRO A 87 -13.04 -1.71 -15.17
CA PRO A 87 -13.92 -1.13 -16.17
C PRO A 87 -13.98 0.39 -16.06
N ALA A 88 -13.94 1.09 -17.19
CA ALA A 88 -14.07 2.54 -17.21
C ALA A 88 -15.40 2.97 -16.55
N GLY A 89 -15.30 3.93 -15.63
CA GLY A 89 -16.49 4.41 -14.91
C GLY A 89 -17.03 3.44 -13.84
N MET A 90 -16.23 2.53 -13.34
CA MET A 90 -16.62 1.63 -12.24
C MET A 90 -17.23 2.44 -11.09
N PRO A 91 -18.46 2.15 -10.64
CA PRO A 91 -19.10 2.89 -9.57
C PRO A 91 -18.33 2.76 -8.25
N LEU A 92 -18.26 3.84 -7.47
CA LEU A 92 -17.58 3.86 -6.17
C LEU A 92 -18.06 2.73 -5.24
N ARG A 93 -19.35 2.43 -5.22
CA ARG A 93 -19.93 1.31 -4.45
C ARG A 93 -19.30 -0.04 -4.79
N ASP A 94 -18.90 -0.22 -6.07
CA ASP A 94 -18.32 -1.49 -6.53
C ASP A 94 -16.82 -1.52 -6.18
N VAL A 95 -16.14 -0.37 -6.17
CA VAL A 95 -14.78 -0.24 -5.64
C VAL A 95 -14.75 -0.55 -4.15
N LEU A 96 -15.65 0.05 -3.36
CA LEU A 96 -15.77 -0.21 -1.91
C LEU A 96 -16.15 -1.67 -1.59
N ALA A 97 -16.92 -2.31 -2.45
CA ALA A 97 -17.26 -3.73 -2.35
C ALA A 97 -16.18 -4.66 -2.93
N GLN A 98 -15.02 -4.12 -3.34
CA GLN A 98 -13.91 -4.85 -3.94
C GLN A 98 -14.33 -5.78 -5.09
N ARG A 99 -15.21 -5.29 -5.96
CA ARG A 99 -15.72 -6.05 -7.14
C ARG A 99 -14.75 -6.02 -8.33
N TYR A 100 -13.51 -5.67 -8.10
CA TYR A 100 -12.42 -5.74 -9.05
C TYR A 100 -11.62 -7.05 -8.91
N ARG A 101 -10.66 -7.27 -9.81
CA ARG A 101 -9.80 -8.46 -9.77
C ARG A 101 -8.69 -8.29 -8.73
N GLY A 102 -8.51 -9.30 -7.90
CA GLY A 102 -7.44 -9.34 -6.92
C GLY A 102 -7.80 -8.76 -5.56
N SER A 103 -6.86 -8.82 -4.64
CA SER A 103 -7.02 -8.28 -3.28
C SER A 103 -5.68 -7.86 -2.70
N ARG A 104 -5.72 -6.96 -1.71
CA ARG A 104 -4.56 -6.55 -0.91
C ARG A 104 -4.53 -7.35 0.39
N TYR A 105 -3.32 -7.72 0.82
CA TYR A 105 -3.08 -8.43 2.07
C TYR A 105 -1.94 -7.75 2.81
N SER A 106 -2.24 -7.20 3.97
CA SER A 106 -1.26 -6.57 4.86
C SER A 106 -0.72 -7.58 5.86
N PHE A 107 0.53 -7.41 6.28
CA PHE A 107 1.10 -8.19 7.37
C PHE A 107 0.43 -7.82 8.70
N GLY A 108 0.33 -8.79 9.61
CA GLY A 108 -0.42 -8.67 10.87
C GLY A 108 -1.88 -9.12 10.79
N TYR A 109 -2.37 -9.53 9.62
CA TYR A 109 -3.72 -10.05 9.41
C TYR A 109 -3.70 -11.54 9.08
N PRO A 110 -4.84 -12.25 9.14
CA PRO A 110 -4.86 -13.72 9.04
C PRO A 110 -4.17 -14.33 7.82
N ALA A 111 -4.16 -13.63 6.69
CA ALA A 111 -3.47 -14.12 5.48
C ALA A 111 -1.94 -14.01 5.56
N CYS A 112 -1.43 -13.04 6.34
CA CYS A 112 0.00 -12.76 6.50
C CYS A 112 0.26 -12.38 7.97
N PRO A 113 0.25 -13.31 8.92
CA PRO A 113 0.12 -13.01 10.35
C PRO A 113 1.34 -12.36 10.99
N ASN A 114 2.52 -12.52 10.41
CA ASN A 114 3.76 -12.00 10.98
C ASN A 114 3.98 -10.54 10.56
N VAL A 115 3.78 -9.59 11.49
CA VAL A 115 3.97 -8.15 11.23
C VAL A 115 5.41 -7.82 10.87
N ALA A 116 6.39 -8.51 11.47
CA ALA A 116 7.82 -8.26 11.24
C ALA A 116 8.25 -8.43 9.77
N ASP A 117 7.51 -9.21 8.97
CA ASP A 117 7.79 -9.38 7.54
C ASP A 117 7.58 -8.10 6.73
N SER A 118 6.86 -7.12 7.29
CA SER A 118 6.76 -5.77 6.71
C SER A 118 8.12 -5.09 6.57
N ARG A 119 9.10 -5.39 7.43
CA ARG A 119 10.47 -4.85 7.32
C ARG A 119 11.10 -5.21 5.98
N GLN A 120 10.95 -6.46 5.57
CA GLN A 120 11.49 -6.92 4.29
C GLN A 120 10.76 -6.28 3.13
N GLN A 121 9.45 -6.09 3.23
CA GLN A 121 8.65 -5.39 2.22
C GLN A 121 9.09 -3.93 2.07
N LEU A 122 9.30 -3.21 3.18
CA LEU A 122 9.79 -1.83 3.17
C LEU A 122 11.16 -1.71 2.50
N LEU A 123 12.07 -2.63 2.78
CA LEU A 123 13.39 -2.70 2.13
C LEU A 123 13.27 -2.88 0.61
N TRP A 124 12.44 -3.81 0.15
CA TRP A 124 12.25 -4.07 -1.27
C TRP A 124 11.63 -2.89 -2.02
N LEU A 125 10.78 -2.11 -1.33
CA LEU A 125 10.12 -0.93 -1.88
C LEU A 125 10.95 0.35 -1.78
N ASP A 126 12.11 0.30 -1.09
CA ASP A 126 12.90 1.51 -0.75
C ASP A 126 12.02 2.57 -0.11
N ALA A 127 11.27 2.15 0.93
CA ALA A 127 10.20 2.96 1.53
C ALA A 127 10.74 4.19 2.28
N ASP A 128 12.01 4.20 2.66
CA ASP A 128 12.68 5.35 3.27
C ASP A 128 12.61 6.60 2.37
N ARG A 129 12.58 6.44 1.06
CA ARG A 129 12.46 7.55 0.09
C ARG A 129 11.15 8.33 0.22
N ILE A 130 10.11 7.73 0.82
CA ILE A 130 8.84 8.40 1.12
C ILE A 130 8.69 8.70 2.62
N GLY A 131 9.77 8.53 3.40
CA GLY A 131 9.79 8.75 4.83
C GLY A 131 9.04 7.70 5.64
N LEU A 132 8.82 6.49 5.08
CA LEU A 132 8.13 5.41 5.76
C LEU A 132 9.13 4.39 6.30
N THR A 133 9.14 4.24 7.61
CA THR A 133 10.01 3.32 8.35
C THR A 133 9.20 2.42 9.29
N MET A 134 9.88 1.55 10.00
CA MET A 134 9.28 0.66 10.99
C MET A 134 10.14 0.67 12.25
N ASP A 135 9.51 0.92 13.40
CA ASP A 135 10.19 1.00 14.69
C ASP A 135 10.55 -0.38 15.28
N ALA A 136 11.15 -0.40 16.46
CA ALA A 136 11.57 -1.63 17.13
C ALA A 136 10.37 -2.49 17.61
N SER A 137 9.17 -1.93 17.68
CA SER A 137 7.93 -2.59 18.07
C SER A 137 7.12 -3.08 16.87
N ASP A 138 7.72 -3.07 15.66
CA ASP A 138 7.07 -3.42 14.40
C ASP A 138 5.89 -2.52 14.02
N GLN A 139 5.93 -1.24 14.46
CA GLN A 139 4.95 -0.24 14.07
C GLN A 139 5.48 0.61 12.90
N LEU A 140 4.61 0.90 11.94
CA LEU A 140 4.92 1.83 10.84
C LEU A 140 5.00 3.27 11.36
N THR A 141 6.01 3.99 10.88
CA THR A 141 6.21 5.41 11.15
C THR A 141 6.41 6.15 9.82
N PRO A 142 5.58 7.14 9.48
CA PRO A 142 4.43 7.70 10.22
C PRO A 142 3.27 6.71 10.44
N GLU A 143 2.50 6.92 11.52
CA GLU A 143 1.42 6.00 11.94
C GLU A 143 0.32 5.85 10.86
N GLN A 144 -0.05 6.96 10.19
CA GLN A 144 -1.07 6.95 9.14
C GLN A 144 -0.48 6.43 7.81
N SER A 145 -0.08 5.16 7.85
CA SER A 145 0.58 4.46 6.74
C SER A 145 0.09 3.03 6.65
N THR A 146 0.15 2.45 5.46
CA THR A 146 -0.17 1.03 5.27
C THR A 146 0.69 0.41 4.19
N THR A 147 0.95 -0.88 4.32
CA THR A 147 1.66 -1.69 3.33
C THR A 147 0.80 -2.88 2.94
N ALA A 148 0.97 -3.41 1.75
CA ALA A 148 0.28 -4.62 1.33
C ALA A 148 1.02 -5.39 0.24
N LEU A 149 0.86 -6.70 0.25
CA LEU A 149 1.03 -7.58 -0.89
C LEU A 149 -0.23 -7.52 -1.76
N VAL A 150 -0.10 -7.58 -3.07
CA VAL A 150 -1.23 -7.54 -4.00
C VAL A 150 -1.32 -8.85 -4.77
N ALA A 151 -2.36 -9.63 -4.51
CA ALA A 151 -2.62 -10.85 -5.27
C ALA A 151 -3.63 -10.55 -6.39
N LEU A 152 -3.20 -10.67 -7.65
CA LEU A 152 -4.03 -10.36 -8.83
C LEU A 152 -4.84 -11.56 -9.34
N HIS A 153 -4.98 -12.60 -8.54
CA HIS A 153 -5.77 -13.76 -8.91
C HIS A 153 -7.27 -13.48 -8.82
N SER A 154 -8.06 -13.97 -9.76
CA SER A 154 -9.52 -13.72 -9.83
C SER A 154 -10.31 -14.27 -8.62
N LYS A 155 -9.76 -15.24 -7.90
CA LYS A 155 -10.32 -15.81 -6.67
C LYS A 155 -9.75 -15.15 -5.40
N ALA A 156 -8.77 -14.23 -5.51
CA ALA A 156 -8.29 -13.52 -4.35
C ALA A 156 -9.41 -12.64 -3.80
N ARG A 157 -9.71 -12.77 -2.50
CA ARG A 157 -10.70 -11.99 -1.78
C ARG A 157 -10.12 -11.58 -0.45
N TYR A 158 -10.43 -10.37 -0.02
CA TYR A 158 -10.18 -9.98 1.36
C TYR A 158 -11.11 -10.81 2.26
N PHE A 159 -10.55 -11.33 3.34
CA PHE A 159 -11.38 -12.04 4.31
C PHE A 159 -12.28 -11.02 5.01
N SER A 160 -13.52 -10.90 4.54
CA SER A 160 -14.58 -10.33 5.37
C SER A 160 -14.96 -11.40 6.39
N ALA A 161 -14.76 -11.09 7.65
CA ALA A 161 -15.29 -11.89 8.74
C ALA A 161 -16.83 -11.92 8.67
#